data_4546912131bb73e4bd79de81d0900322
#
_entry.id   4546912131bb73e4bd79de81d0900322
#
_cell.length_a   1.000
_cell.length_b   1.000
_cell.length_c   1.000
_cell.angle_alpha   90.00
_cell.angle_beta   90.00
_cell.angle_gamma   90.00
#
_symmetry.space_group_name_H-M   'P 1'
#
loop_
_entity.id
_entity.type
_entity.pdbx_description
1 polymer ?
#
loop_
_entity_poly.entity_id
_entity_poly.type
_entity_poly.pdbx_seq_one_letter_code
_entity_poly.pdbx_strand_id
1 'polypeptide(L)'
;SDGVHDPQALFDDLRALLWEHAGILREGSDLATGLDELAALRRRATDVAVGDPTSRSFEFALNLGFALDVAEAILRGARQRTESRGAHARTDHPETDPDWRRTVVVERDSVGAMRLDTAPVGEPSDAIQTALDADYELDYHQLE
;
A
#
# COMPACT_ATOMS: atom_id res chain seq x y z
N SER A 1 -15.89 4.46 24.42
CA SER A 1 -15.72 3.00 24.53
C SER A 1 -14.58 2.69 25.49
N ASP A 2 -14.80 1.80 26.43
CA ASP A 2 -13.80 1.29 27.37
C ASP A 2 -13.00 0.12 26.77
N GLY A 3 -12.72 0.19 25.46
CA GLY A 3 -11.97 -0.85 24.76
C GLY A 3 -10.62 -1.15 25.41
N VAL A 4 -10.10 -2.36 25.20
CA VAL A 4 -8.89 -2.88 25.85
C VAL A 4 -7.62 -2.37 25.18
N HIS A 5 -7.67 -2.01 23.88
CA HIS A 5 -6.48 -1.67 23.10
C HIS A 5 -6.31 -0.15 22.94
N ASP A 6 -5.08 0.33 23.17
CA ASP A 6 -4.69 1.70 22.88
C ASP A 6 -4.57 1.90 21.35
N PRO A 7 -5.32 2.85 20.76
CA PRO A 7 -5.28 3.09 19.32
C PRO A 7 -3.90 3.53 18.81
N GLN A 8 -3.12 4.27 19.60
CA GLN A 8 -1.78 4.69 19.21
C GLN A 8 -0.83 3.49 19.14
N ALA A 9 -0.90 2.58 20.10
CA ALA A 9 -0.10 1.36 20.09
C ALA A 9 -0.43 0.49 18.86
N LEU A 10 -1.72 0.38 18.47
CA LEU A 10 -2.11 -0.33 17.25
C LEU A 10 -1.60 0.35 15.98
N PHE A 11 -1.51 1.68 15.95
CA PHE A 11 -0.89 2.41 14.84
C PHE A 11 0.60 2.14 14.73
N ASP A 12 1.30 2.07 15.86
CA ASP A 12 2.74 1.77 15.89
C ASP A 12 3.01 0.33 15.46
N ASP A 13 2.18 -0.62 15.90
CA ASP A 13 2.19 -2.01 15.42
C ASP A 13 1.97 -2.07 13.89
N LEU A 14 1.01 -1.30 13.35
CA LEU A 14 0.74 -1.23 11.91
C LEU A 14 1.93 -0.68 11.11
N ARG A 15 2.59 0.36 11.63
CA ARG A 15 3.79 0.92 10.98
C ARG A 15 4.94 -0.08 10.96
N ALA A 16 5.16 -0.79 12.07
CA ALA A 16 6.18 -1.83 12.17
C ALA A 16 5.90 -2.96 11.17
N LEU A 17 4.65 -3.45 11.10
CA LEU A 17 4.21 -4.46 10.16
C LEU A 17 4.48 -4.06 8.70
N LEU A 18 4.10 -2.83 8.31
CA LEU A 18 4.31 -2.36 6.94
C LEU A 18 5.80 -2.17 6.62
N TRP A 19 6.59 -1.72 7.58
CA TRP A 19 8.03 -1.59 7.40
C TRP A 19 8.71 -2.94 7.18
N GLU A 20 8.31 -3.96 7.93
CA GLU A 20 8.86 -5.30 7.85
C GLU A 20 8.44 -6.02 6.56
N HIS A 21 7.14 -6.03 6.24
CA HIS A 21 6.60 -6.87 5.16
C HIS A 21 6.38 -6.16 3.82
N ALA A 22 6.31 -4.83 3.80
CA ALA A 22 6.06 -4.02 2.61
C ALA A 22 7.05 -2.86 2.44
N GLY A 23 8.25 -2.99 3.00
CA GLY A 23 9.32 -2.00 2.90
C GLY A 23 9.86 -1.82 1.48
N ILE A 24 11.13 -1.44 1.35
CA ILE A 24 11.78 -1.14 0.07
C ILE A 24 11.93 -2.40 -0.78
N LEU A 25 12.44 -3.48 -0.19
CA LEU A 25 12.55 -4.80 -0.83
C LEU A 25 11.40 -5.68 -0.34
N ARG A 26 10.74 -6.35 -1.26
CA ARG A 26 9.51 -7.13 -0.99
C ARG A 26 9.65 -8.53 -1.54
N GLU A 27 9.03 -9.48 -0.86
CA GLU A 27 8.92 -10.86 -1.31
C GLU A 27 7.48 -11.35 -1.14
N GLY A 28 7.00 -12.23 -2.02
CA GLY A 28 5.61 -12.69 -2.01
C GLY A 28 5.21 -13.41 -0.71
N SER A 29 6.14 -14.15 -0.10
CA SER A 29 5.97 -14.82 1.19
C SER A 29 5.84 -13.82 2.34
N ASP A 30 6.69 -12.79 2.37
CA ASP A 30 6.65 -11.74 3.40
C ASP A 30 5.36 -10.92 3.31
N LEU A 31 4.94 -10.57 2.08
CA LEU A 31 3.67 -9.88 1.85
C LEU A 31 2.47 -10.73 2.30
N ALA A 32 2.53 -12.05 2.15
CA ALA A 32 1.49 -12.96 2.64
C ALA A 32 1.46 -12.99 4.17
N THR A 33 2.61 -13.08 4.82
CA THR A 33 2.74 -13.00 6.28
C THR A 33 2.18 -11.68 6.81
N GLY A 34 2.55 -10.55 6.17
CA GLY A 34 2.02 -9.23 6.52
C GLY A 34 0.49 -9.14 6.43
N LEU A 35 -0.14 -9.82 5.46
CA LEU A 35 -1.60 -9.90 5.37
C LEU A 35 -2.23 -10.67 6.52
N ASP A 36 -1.61 -11.78 6.96
CA ASP A 36 -2.08 -12.58 8.09
C ASP A 36 -1.96 -11.80 9.41
N GLU A 37 -0.86 -11.09 9.60
CA GLU A 37 -0.64 -10.21 10.76
C GLU A 37 -1.59 -9.01 10.74
N LEU A 38 -1.84 -8.40 9.57
CA LEU A 38 -2.82 -7.34 9.42
C LEU A 38 -4.21 -7.80 9.81
N ALA A 39 -4.60 -9.03 9.44
CA ALA A 39 -5.88 -9.60 9.85
C ALA A 39 -5.98 -9.78 11.38
N ALA A 40 -4.86 -10.15 12.04
CA ALA A 40 -4.79 -10.20 13.50
C ALA A 40 -4.92 -8.81 14.13
N LEU A 41 -4.25 -7.80 13.56
CA LEU A 41 -4.33 -6.42 14.01
C LEU A 41 -5.74 -5.84 13.85
N ARG A 42 -6.44 -6.15 12.74
CA ARG A 42 -7.86 -5.78 12.54
C ARG A 42 -8.76 -6.35 13.64
N ARG A 43 -8.55 -7.59 14.06
CA ARG A 43 -9.33 -8.18 15.17
C ARG A 43 -9.12 -7.42 16.47
N ARG A 44 -7.88 -7.00 16.79
CA ARG A 44 -7.59 -6.17 17.96
C ARG A 44 -8.23 -4.78 17.84
N ALA A 45 -8.28 -4.21 16.64
CA ALA A 45 -8.87 -2.91 16.38
C ALA A 45 -10.40 -2.86 16.57
N THR A 46 -11.09 -4.02 16.62
CA THR A 46 -12.54 -4.05 16.95
C THR A 46 -12.82 -3.70 18.39
N ASP A 47 -11.83 -3.78 19.27
CA ASP A 47 -11.95 -3.49 20.71
C ASP A 47 -10.97 -2.39 21.14
N VAL A 48 -10.92 -1.31 20.35
CA VAL A 48 -10.06 -0.16 20.61
C VAL A 48 -10.72 0.79 21.60
N ALA A 49 -9.92 1.34 22.52
CA ALA A 49 -10.34 2.39 23.42
C ALA A 49 -10.60 3.69 22.65
N VAL A 50 -11.81 4.22 22.73
CA VAL A 50 -12.16 5.51 22.15
C VAL A 50 -12.18 6.54 23.29
N GLY A 51 -11.15 7.38 23.36
CA GLY A 51 -11.01 8.39 24.39
C GLY A 51 -11.99 9.56 24.24
N ASP A 52 -11.74 10.62 25.00
CA ASP A 52 -12.47 11.88 24.88
C ASP A 52 -12.35 12.44 23.45
N PRO A 53 -13.44 12.98 22.85
CA PRO A 53 -13.45 13.52 21.47
C PRO A 53 -12.40 14.61 21.19
N THR A 54 -11.88 15.26 22.23
CA THR A 54 -10.83 16.27 22.12
C THR A 54 -9.42 15.69 22.28
N SER A 55 -9.30 14.41 22.54
CA SER A 55 -8.02 13.74 22.78
C SER A 55 -7.38 13.25 21.49
N ARG A 56 -6.05 13.17 21.49
CA ARG A 56 -5.27 12.57 20.40
C ARG A 56 -5.60 11.07 20.21
N SER A 57 -5.95 10.39 21.29
CA SER A 57 -6.38 8.98 21.25
C SER A 57 -7.67 8.80 20.42
N PHE A 58 -8.61 9.74 20.49
CA PHE A 58 -9.82 9.75 19.66
C PHE A 58 -9.48 9.90 18.18
N GLU A 59 -8.55 10.79 17.81
CA GLU A 59 -8.09 10.95 16.44
C GLU A 59 -7.47 9.66 15.88
N PHE A 60 -6.60 9.00 16.68
CA PHE A 60 -6.05 7.70 16.29
C PHE A 60 -7.12 6.63 16.13
N ALA A 61 -8.09 6.55 17.02
CA ALA A 61 -9.17 5.58 16.94
C ALA A 61 -10.02 5.76 15.67
N LEU A 62 -10.33 7.02 15.29
CA LEU A 62 -11.05 7.31 14.05
C LEU A 62 -10.27 6.92 12.79
N ASN A 63 -8.97 7.21 12.78
CA ASN A 63 -8.13 7.01 11.60
C ASN A 63 -7.64 5.55 11.46
N LEU A 64 -7.71 4.76 12.53
CA LEU A 64 -7.18 3.38 12.53
C LEU A 64 -7.85 2.51 11.47
N GLY A 65 -9.16 2.61 11.29
CA GLY A 65 -9.89 1.86 10.26
C GLY A 65 -9.39 2.16 8.85
N PHE A 66 -9.22 3.45 8.54
CA PHE A 66 -8.70 3.88 7.24
C PHE A 66 -7.25 3.45 7.03
N ALA A 67 -6.43 3.53 8.07
CA ALA A 67 -5.03 3.11 8.00
C ALA A 67 -4.90 1.60 7.74
N LEU A 68 -5.75 0.78 8.37
CA LEU A 68 -5.82 -0.66 8.13
C LEU A 68 -6.27 -0.98 6.70
N ASP A 69 -7.23 -0.22 6.14
CA ASP A 69 -7.67 -0.39 4.75
C ASP A 69 -6.56 -0.04 3.76
N VAL A 70 -5.84 1.06 4.00
CA VAL A 70 -4.68 1.46 3.18
C VAL A 70 -3.57 0.42 3.25
N ALA A 71 -3.28 -0.11 4.44
CA ALA A 71 -2.28 -1.18 4.63
C ALA A 71 -2.65 -2.45 3.85
N GLU A 72 -3.93 -2.85 3.87
CA GLU A 72 -4.40 -3.98 3.08
C GLU A 72 -4.22 -3.74 1.58
N ALA A 73 -4.57 -2.55 1.09
CA ALA A 73 -4.40 -2.19 -0.31
C ALA A 73 -2.92 -2.25 -0.74
N ILE A 74 -2.00 -1.75 0.11
CA ILE A 74 -0.55 -1.79 -0.14
C ILE A 74 -0.06 -3.24 -0.22
N LEU A 75 -0.35 -4.07 0.78
CA LEU A 75 0.11 -5.45 0.85
C LEU A 75 -0.44 -6.31 -0.30
N ARG A 76 -1.76 -6.22 -0.55
CA ARG A 76 -2.41 -6.99 -1.61
C ARG A 76 -1.98 -6.51 -2.99
N GLY A 77 -1.88 -5.19 -3.23
CA GLY A 77 -1.42 -4.63 -4.49
C GLY A 77 0.03 -5.00 -4.79
N ALA A 78 0.92 -4.91 -3.78
CA ALA A 78 2.31 -5.32 -3.91
C ALA A 78 2.45 -6.82 -4.17
N ARG A 79 1.65 -7.66 -3.52
CA ARG A 79 1.65 -9.10 -3.74
C ARG A 79 1.14 -9.48 -5.12
N GLN A 80 0.10 -8.80 -5.62
CA GLN A 80 -0.49 -9.07 -6.93
C GLN A 80 0.48 -8.73 -8.06
N ARG A 81 1.27 -7.65 -7.94
CA ARG A 81 2.24 -7.23 -8.95
C ARG A 81 3.50 -8.09 -8.87
N THR A 82 3.62 -9.05 -9.79
CA THR A 82 4.73 -10.02 -9.88
C THR A 82 5.83 -9.53 -10.83
N GLU A 83 6.32 -8.32 -10.60
CA GLU A 83 7.44 -7.69 -11.32
C GLU A 83 8.14 -6.69 -10.40
N SER A 84 9.27 -6.15 -10.83
CA SER A 84 9.91 -4.96 -10.24
C SER A 84 9.78 -3.77 -11.18
N ARG A 85 9.26 -2.62 -10.67
CA ARG A 85 9.05 -1.40 -11.46
C ARG A 85 9.06 -0.16 -10.55
N GLY A 86 9.89 0.84 -10.89
CA GLY A 86 10.03 2.05 -10.10
C GLY A 86 10.45 1.73 -8.67
N ALA A 87 9.72 2.23 -7.68
CA ALA A 87 9.98 1.95 -6.26
C ALA A 87 9.41 0.60 -5.79
N HIS A 88 8.72 -0.17 -6.63
CA HIS A 88 8.26 -1.50 -6.32
C HIS A 88 9.32 -2.53 -6.68
N ALA A 89 10.10 -2.98 -5.70
CA ALA A 89 11.17 -3.95 -5.88
C ALA A 89 10.79 -5.30 -5.26
N ARG A 90 10.64 -6.34 -6.09
CA ARG A 90 10.33 -7.72 -5.72
C ARG A 90 11.58 -8.58 -5.85
N THR A 91 12.08 -9.11 -4.73
CA THR A 91 13.27 -10.01 -4.74
C THR A 91 13.00 -11.34 -5.45
N ASP A 92 11.77 -11.81 -5.39
CA ASP A 92 11.28 -13.01 -6.09
C ASP A 92 10.85 -12.77 -7.54
N HIS A 93 10.72 -11.50 -7.98
CA HIS A 93 10.43 -11.06 -9.35
C HIS A 93 11.26 -9.82 -9.69
N PRO A 94 12.60 -9.93 -9.84
CA PRO A 94 13.48 -8.76 -9.94
C PRO A 94 13.37 -8.00 -11.26
N GLU A 95 12.83 -8.62 -12.30
CA GLU A 95 12.73 -8.04 -13.63
C GLU A 95 11.43 -7.25 -13.82
N THR A 96 11.49 -6.28 -14.74
CA THR A 96 10.30 -5.58 -15.23
C THR A 96 9.58 -6.47 -16.25
N ASP A 97 8.27 -6.62 -16.13
CA ASP A 97 7.44 -7.41 -17.03
C ASP A 97 6.55 -6.49 -17.88
N PRO A 98 6.66 -6.52 -19.22
CA PRO A 98 5.82 -5.72 -20.12
C PRO A 98 4.32 -5.97 -19.93
N ASP A 99 3.90 -7.18 -19.57
CA ASP A 99 2.50 -7.54 -19.36
C ASP A 99 1.92 -6.82 -18.12
N TRP A 100 2.77 -6.36 -17.22
CA TRP A 100 2.43 -5.53 -16.07
C TRP A 100 2.36 -4.02 -16.39
N ARG A 101 2.34 -3.60 -17.65
CA ARG A 101 2.01 -2.20 -18.02
C ARG A 101 0.52 -1.92 -17.74
N ARG A 102 0.16 -2.09 -16.47
CA ARG A 102 -1.20 -2.03 -15.94
C ARG A 102 -1.23 -1.33 -14.60
N THR A 103 -2.35 -0.69 -14.29
CA THR A 103 -2.65 -0.13 -12.98
C THR A 103 -3.40 -1.17 -12.14
N VAL A 104 -3.01 -1.37 -10.90
CA VAL A 104 -3.82 -2.12 -9.93
C VAL A 104 -4.93 -1.20 -9.43
N VAL A 105 -6.17 -1.65 -9.59
CA VAL A 105 -7.38 -0.93 -9.15
C VAL A 105 -7.91 -1.58 -7.89
N VAL A 106 -8.15 -0.78 -6.87
CA VAL A 106 -8.68 -1.24 -5.58
C VAL A 106 -10.10 -0.71 -5.41
N GLU A 107 -11.05 -1.59 -5.19
CA GLU A 107 -12.47 -1.28 -5.04
C GLU A 107 -13.04 -1.97 -3.80
N ARG A 108 -14.17 -1.47 -3.30
CA ARG A 108 -15.03 -2.22 -2.37
C ARG A 108 -16.14 -2.90 -3.15
N ASP A 109 -16.35 -4.17 -2.88
CA ASP A 109 -17.48 -4.91 -3.43
C ASP A 109 -18.81 -4.57 -2.70
N SER A 110 -19.89 -5.20 -3.14
CA SER A 110 -21.24 -4.96 -2.60
C SER A 110 -21.42 -5.38 -1.13
N VAL A 111 -20.50 -6.18 -0.59
CA VAL A 111 -20.48 -6.60 0.82
C VAL A 111 -19.40 -5.86 1.63
N GLY A 112 -18.73 -4.90 1.02
CA GLY A 112 -17.72 -4.05 1.66
C GLY A 112 -16.33 -4.67 1.74
N ALA A 113 -16.09 -5.82 1.11
CA ALA A 113 -14.76 -6.43 1.05
C ALA A 113 -13.88 -5.77 -0.02
N MET A 114 -12.57 -5.73 0.23
CA MET A 114 -11.62 -5.19 -0.73
C MET A 114 -11.45 -6.15 -1.91
N ARG A 115 -11.65 -5.62 -3.12
CA ARG A 115 -11.39 -6.31 -4.38
C ARG A 115 -10.27 -5.60 -5.13
N LEU A 116 -9.39 -6.39 -5.75
CA LEU A 116 -8.35 -5.88 -6.62
C LEU A 116 -8.60 -6.35 -8.05
N ASP A 117 -8.42 -5.42 -8.99
CA ASP A 117 -8.47 -5.67 -10.43
C ASP A 117 -7.29 -4.98 -11.11
N THR A 118 -7.12 -5.13 -12.41
CA THR A 118 -6.11 -4.42 -13.19
C THR A 118 -6.72 -3.74 -14.40
N ALA A 119 -6.29 -2.52 -14.69
CA ALA A 119 -6.63 -1.78 -15.89
C ALA A 119 -5.38 -1.51 -16.74
N PRO A 120 -5.46 -1.55 -18.07
CA PRO A 120 -4.33 -1.20 -18.93
C PRO A 120 -3.98 0.28 -18.72
N VAL A 121 -2.68 0.60 -18.79
CA VAL A 121 -2.24 1.99 -18.89
C VAL A 121 -2.58 2.49 -20.29
N GLY A 122 -3.22 3.66 -20.40
CA GLY A 122 -3.54 4.28 -21.68
C GLY A 122 -2.30 4.61 -22.51
N GLU A 123 -2.50 4.78 -23.81
CA GLU A 123 -1.42 5.24 -24.69
C GLU A 123 -1.02 6.68 -24.33
N PRO A 124 0.29 7.01 -24.41
CA PRO A 124 0.73 8.39 -24.20
C PRO A 124 0.13 9.33 -25.24
N SER A 125 -0.10 10.59 -24.89
CA SER A 125 -0.44 11.60 -25.89
C SER A 125 0.71 11.81 -26.88
N ASP A 126 0.41 12.32 -28.09
CA ASP A 126 1.44 12.58 -29.11
C ASP A 126 2.58 13.44 -28.59
N ALA A 127 2.30 14.42 -27.73
CA ALA A 127 3.32 15.28 -27.12
C ALA A 127 4.24 14.48 -26.18
N ILE A 128 3.67 13.56 -25.37
CA ILE A 128 4.46 12.69 -24.48
C ILE A 128 5.25 11.69 -25.30
N GLN A 129 4.64 11.09 -26.35
CA GLN A 129 5.35 10.15 -27.21
C GLN A 129 6.52 10.83 -27.93
N THR A 130 6.34 12.06 -28.45
CA THR A 130 7.41 12.84 -29.07
C THR A 130 8.56 13.10 -28.11
N ALA A 131 8.24 13.41 -26.84
CA ALA A 131 9.27 13.62 -25.80
C ALA A 131 10.01 12.31 -25.45
N LEU A 132 9.30 11.18 -25.40
CA LEU A 132 9.93 9.86 -25.16
C LEU A 132 10.83 9.44 -26.32
N ASP A 133 10.45 9.72 -27.57
CA ASP A 133 11.21 9.38 -28.77
C ASP A 133 12.43 10.30 -28.98
N ALA A 134 12.44 11.46 -28.32
CA ALA A 134 13.54 12.43 -28.43
C ALA A 134 14.80 12.06 -27.62
N ASP A 135 14.80 10.89 -26.98
CA ASP A 135 15.95 10.39 -26.17
C ASP A 135 16.51 11.45 -25.20
N TYR A 136 15.60 12.04 -24.40
CA TYR A 136 15.90 13.15 -23.51
C TYR A 136 16.80 12.69 -22.36
N GLU A 137 18.10 12.99 -22.43
CA GLU A 137 19.01 12.86 -21.29
C GLU A 137 18.66 13.94 -20.25
N LEU A 138 18.24 13.51 -19.06
CA LEU A 138 18.09 14.41 -17.90
C LEU A 138 19.47 14.96 -17.51
N ASP A 139 19.70 16.23 -17.82
CA ASP A 139 20.88 16.96 -17.33
C ASP A 139 20.68 17.32 -15.85
N TYR A 140 21.16 16.44 -14.97
CA TYR A 140 21.09 16.64 -13.52
C TYR A 140 21.91 17.84 -13.02
N HIS A 141 22.81 18.41 -13.84
CA HIS A 141 23.62 19.57 -13.48
C HIS A 141 22.85 20.90 -13.51
N GLN A 142 21.62 20.92 -14.02
CA GLN A 142 20.76 22.12 -13.98
C GLN A 142 19.96 22.25 -12.66
N LEU A 143 20.13 21.32 -11.73
CA LEU A 143 19.43 21.30 -10.43
C LEU A 143 20.32 21.74 -9.25
N GLU A 144 21.57 22.17 -9.52
CA GLU A 144 22.44 22.86 -8.58
C GLU A 144 22.26 24.38 -8.75
#